data_6435a6fec50d8cf321874ea1cb6478eb
#
_entry.id   6435a6fec50d8cf321874ea1cb6478eb
#
_cell.length_a   1.000
_cell.length_b   1.000
_cell.length_c   1.000
_cell.angle_alpha   90.00
_cell.angle_beta   90.00
_cell.angle_gamma   90.00
#
_symmetry.space_group_name_H-M   'P 1'
#
loop_
_entity.id
_entity.type
_entity.pdbx_description
1 polymer ?
#
loop_
_entity_poly.entity_id
_entity_poly.type
_entity_poly.pdbx_seq_one_letter_code
_entity_poly.pdbx_strand_id
1 'polypeptide(L)'
;MYNFTEIEKKWQNYWKENNTFKVNIWDFSKPKYYALDMFPYPSGVGLHAGHPEGYTATDIISRMKRMQGYNVLHPIGYDSFGLPAEQYAIQTGNHPAEFTQKNIKTFQGQLERLGFSYDWDRVISTSDPSYYKWTQWIFKKLYEAGLAKQID
;
A
#
# COMPACT_ATOMS: atom_id res chain seq x y z
N MET A 1 -15.20 25.46 20.51
CA MET A 1 -15.56 24.63 19.35
C MET A 1 -14.45 23.60 19.15
N TYR A 2 -14.79 22.36 18.86
CA TYR A 2 -13.80 21.29 18.62
C TYR A 2 -12.96 21.62 17.38
N ASN A 3 -11.63 21.82 17.57
CA ASN A 3 -10.73 22.14 16.48
C ASN A 3 -10.13 20.84 15.90
N PHE A 4 -10.88 20.19 15.01
CA PHE A 4 -10.47 18.92 14.41
C PHE A 4 -9.15 19.03 13.63
N THR A 5 -8.89 20.13 12.97
CA THR A 5 -7.67 20.33 12.15
C THR A 5 -6.39 20.24 12.99
N GLU A 6 -6.38 20.89 14.16
CA GLU A 6 -5.23 20.83 15.07
C GLU A 6 -5.09 19.47 15.73
N ILE A 7 -6.22 18.88 16.14
CA ILE A 7 -6.23 17.59 16.83
C ILE A 7 -5.78 16.45 15.89
N GLU A 8 -6.31 16.43 14.68
CA GLU A 8 -5.92 15.44 13.67
C GLU A 8 -4.44 15.54 13.35
N LYS A 9 -3.95 16.75 13.06
CA LYS A 9 -2.53 16.98 12.77
C LYS A 9 -1.62 16.57 13.92
N LYS A 10 -2.01 16.88 15.16
CA LYS A 10 -1.29 16.46 16.38
C LYS A 10 -1.11 14.94 16.42
N TRP A 11 -2.22 14.20 16.23
CA TRP A 11 -2.19 12.74 16.34
C TRP A 11 -1.51 12.07 15.16
N GLN A 12 -1.68 12.55 13.94
CA GLN A 12 -0.95 12.06 12.76
C GLN A 12 0.56 12.23 12.93
N ASN A 13 1.02 13.37 13.42
CA ASN A 13 2.43 13.59 13.73
C ASN A 13 2.92 12.63 14.83
N TYR A 14 2.15 12.49 15.92
CA TYR A 14 2.49 11.56 17.00
C TYR A 14 2.65 10.13 16.50
N TRP A 15 1.72 9.64 15.68
CA TRP A 15 1.78 8.28 15.14
C TRP A 15 2.99 8.07 14.25
N LYS A 16 3.33 9.05 13.46
CA LYS A 16 4.51 9.02 12.58
C LYS A 16 5.81 9.02 13.37
N GLU A 17 5.97 9.93 14.33
CA GLU A 17 7.19 10.07 15.15
C GLU A 17 7.43 8.83 16.02
N ASN A 18 6.36 8.20 16.50
CA ASN A 18 6.44 7.05 17.40
C ASN A 18 6.30 5.69 16.69
N ASN A 19 6.16 5.67 15.37
CA ASN A 19 5.91 4.44 14.61
C ASN A 19 4.79 3.58 15.22
N THR A 20 3.69 4.24 15.62
CA THR A 20 2.64 3.66 16.49
C THR A 20 2.03 2.39 15.91
N PHE A 21 1.98 2.26 14.60
CA PHE A 21 1.32 1.14 13.92
C PHE A 21 2.30 0.11 13.36
N LYS A 22 3.59 0.28 13.63
CA LYS A 22 4.62 -0.67 13.22
C LYS A 22 4.42 -2.01 13.90
N VAL A 23 4.40 -3.09 13.11
CA VAL A 23 4.27 -4.46 13.61
C VAL A 23 5.64 -5.08 13.91
N ASN A 24 5.77 -5.74 15.04
CA ASN A 24 6.88 -6.66 15.28
C ASN A 24 6.46 -8.08 14.91
N ILE A 25 6.82 -8.55 13.73
CA ILE A 25 6.44 -9.87 13.24
C ILE A 25 7.04 -11.02 14.09
N TRP A 26 8.07 -10.73 14.88
CA TRP A 26 8.73 -11.70 15.75
C TRP A 26 8.18 -11.71 17.19
N ASP A 27 7.20 -10.84 17.49
CA ASP A 27 6.49 -10.89 18.76
C ASP A 27 5.43 -12.00 18.72
N PHE A 28 5.76 -13.12 19.36
CA PHE A 28 4.88 -14.28 19.50
C PHE A 28 4.12 -14.28 20.84
N SER A 29 4.26 -13.24 21.67
CA SER A 29 3.54 -13.11 22.94
C SER A 29 2.07 -12.76 22.75
N LYS A 30 1.69 -12.27 21.56
CA LYS A 30 0.35 -11.85 21.19
C LYS A 30 -0.19 -12.66 20.02
N PRO A 31 -1.51 -12.91 19.97
CA PRO A 31 -2.11 -13.53 18.80
C PRO A 31 -1.95 -12.58 17.59
N LYS A 32 -1.65 -13.16 16.43
CA LYS A 32 -1.43 -12.40 15.20
C LYS A 32 -2.73 -12.15 14.47
N TYR A 33 -2.84 -10.98 13.88
CA TYR A 33 -3.92 -10.62 12.96
C TYR A 33 -3.37 -9.93 11.73
N TYR A 34 -3.76 -10.40 10.56
CA TYR A 34 -3.38 -9.82 9.28
C TYR A 34 -4.61 -9.16 8.66
N ALA A 35 -4.62 -7.83 8.62
CA ALA A 35 -5.64 -7.05 7.95
C ALA A 35 -5.17 -6.72 6.54
N LEU A 36 -5.84 -7.28 5.54
CA LEU A 36 -5.52 -7.09 4.13
C LEU A 36 -6.66 -6.36 3.44
N ASP A 37 -6.31 -5.37 2.64
CA ASP A 37 -7.20 -4.70 1.71
C ASP A 37 -6.59 -4.70 0.31
N MET A 38 -7.40 -4.37 -0.69
CA MET A 38 -6.92 -4.20 -2.05
C MET A 38 -6.14 -2.89 -2.15
N PHE A 39 -4.85 -2.98 -2.43
CA PHE A 39 -4.01 -1.80 -2.58
C PHE A 39 -4.30 -1.05 -3.89
N PRO A 40 -4.13 0.30 -3.92
CA PRO A 40 -4.56 1.12 -5.03
C PRO A 40 -3.65 0.97 -6.24
N TYR A 41 -4.23 1.23 -7.40
CA TYR A 41 -3.54 1.40 -8.66
C TYR A 41 -3.21 2.90 -8.86
N PRO A 42 -1.94 3.33 -8.85
CA PRO A 42 -1.58 4.76 -8.88
C PRO A 42 -1.59 5.33 -10.30
N SER A 43 -2.66 5.07 -11.07
CA SER A 43 -2.81 5.50 -12.46
C SER A 43 -3.41 6.89 -12.64
N GLY A 44 -3.93 7.49 -11.58
CA GLY A 44 -4.60 8.79 -11.61
C GLY A 44 -3.93 9.85 -10.74
N VAL A 45 -4.55 11.03 -10.69
CA VAL A 45 -4.07 12.19 -9.92
C VAL A 45 -4.22 12.03 -8.39
N GLY A 46 -4.79 10.92 -7.92
CA GLY A 46 -5.03 10.65 -6.50
C GLY A 46 -6.15 9.65 -6.27
N LEU A 47 -6.49 9.46 -4.99
CA LEU A 47 -7.58 8.59 -4.57
C LEU A 47 -8.93 9.14 -5.04
N HIS A 48 -9.82 8.26 -5.47
CA HIS A 48 -11.24 8.57 -5.63
C HIS A 48 -12.03 8.15 -4.38
N ALA A 49 -13.28 8.61 -4.24
CA ALA A 49 -14.10 8.39 -3.05
C ALA A 49 -14.31 6.91 -2.67
N GLY A 50 -14.24 5.99 -3.64
CA GLY A 50 -14.38 4.56 -3.40
C GLY A 50 -13.18 3.92 -2.68
N HIS A 51 -11.98 4.49 -2.77
CA HIS A 51 -10.82 3.97 -2.05
C HIS A 51 -10.98 4.05 -0.51
N PRO A 52 -11.34 5.23 0.07
CA PRO A 52 -11.52 5.32 1.52
C PRO A 52 -12.62 4.43 2.09
N GLU A 53 -13.59 4.00 1.30
CA GLU A 53 -14.67 3.12 1.77
C GLU A 53 -14.11 1.80 2.30
N GLY A 54 -13.40 1.04 1.48
CA GLY A 54 -12.77 -0.22 1.88
C GLY A 54 -11.69 -0.01 2.95
N TYR A 55 -10.81 0.98 2.75
CA TYR A 55 -9.70 1.26 3.65
C TYR A 55 -10.16 1.67 5.04
N THR A 56 -11.27 2.39 5.16
CA THR A 56 -11.86 2.74 6.45
C THR A 56 -12.35 1.49 7.17
N ALA A 57 -13.00 0.57 6.47
CA ALA A 57 -13.49 -0.68 7.07
C ALA A 57 -12.34 -1.53 7.63
N THR A 58 -11.28 -1.74 6.86
CA THR A 58 -10.10 -2.50 7.32
C THR A 58 -9.33 -1.78 8.41
N ASP A 59 -9.28 -0.45 8.40
CA ASP A 59 -8.65 0.34 9.45
C ASP A 59 -9.40 0.24 10.78
N ILE A 60 -10.73 0.29 10.76
CA ILE A 60 -11.58 0.09 11.95
C ILE A 60 -11.30 -1.27 12.58
N ILE A 61 -11.28 -2.33 11.77
CA ILE A 61 -10.98 -3.69 12.23
C ILE A 61 -9.56 -3.78 12.80
N SER A 62 -8.59 -3.18 12.11
CA SER A 62 -7.19 -3.17 12.55
C SER A 62 -7.01 -2.51 13.91
N ARG A 63 -7.65 -1.35 14.12
CA ARG A 63 -7.63 -0.64 15.40
C ARG A 63 -8.35 -1.43 16.50
N MET A 64 -9.51 -2.00 16.20
CA MET A 64 -10.24 -2.86 17.13
C MET A 64 -9.38 -4.06 17.57
N LYS A 65 -8.72 -4.73 16.63
CA LYS A 65 -7.85 -5.86 16.94
C LYS A 65 -6.66 -5.47 17.80
N ARG A 66 -6.04 -4.31 17.55
CA ARG A 66 -4.97 -3.78 18.42
C ARG A 66 -5.48 -3.54 19.85
N MET A 67 -6.67 -2.95 20.00
CA MET A 67 -7.29 -2.73 21.33
C MET A 67 -7.63 -4.05 22.04
N GLN A 68 -7.89 -5.13 21.27
CA GLN A 68 -8.10 -6.47 21.80
C GLN A 68 -6.79 -7.20 22.14
N GLY A 69 -5.64 -6.56 21.98
CA GLY A 69 -4.33 -7.13 22.31
C GLY A 69 -3.66 -7.96 21.22
N TYR A 70 -4.17 -7.92 19.98
CA TYR A 70 -3.53 -8.59 18.86
C TYR A 70 -2.29 -7.84 18.36
N ASN A 71 -1.31 -8.59 17.86
CA ASN A 71 -0.21 -8.07 17.05
C ASN A 71 -0.69 -7.99 15.59
N VAL A 72 -1.02 -6.76 15.16
CA VAL A 72 -1.72 -6.53 13.88
C VAL A 72 -0.76 -6.10 12.79
N LEU A 73 -0.67 -6.86 11.71
CA LEU A 73 -0.08 -6.44 10.46
C LEU A 73 -1.17 -5.83 9.57
N HIS A 74 -1.07 -4.52 9.32
CA HIS A 74 -1.95 -3.76 8.42
C HIS A 74 -1.08 -3.08 7.36
N PRO A 75 -0.71 -3.78 6.28
CA PRO A 75 0.13 -3.25 5.23
C PRO A 75 -0.66 -2.47 4.19
N ILE A 76 0.06 -1.69 3.40
CA ILE A 76 -0.42 -1.06 2.17
C ILE A 76 0.64 -1.21 1.08
N GLY A 77 0.27 -0.98 -0.16
CA GLY A 77 1.19 -0.97 -1.28
C GLY A 77 0.56 -0.30 -2.49
N TYR A 78 1.22 -0.43 -3.63
CA TYR A 78 0.78 0.17 -4.89
C TYR A 78 0.92 -0.86 -6.01
N ASP A 79 -0.18 -1.12 -6.71
CA ASP A 79 -0.16 -1.88 -7.96
C ASP A 79 0.29 -0.93 -9.07
N SER A 80 1.58 -0.91 -9.34
CA SER A 80 2.23 0.18 -10.05
C SER A 80 2.67 -0.15 -11.48
N PHE A 81 2.46 -1.37 -11.95
CA PHE A 81 2.53 -1.69 -13.36
C PHE A 81 1.21 -1.39 -14.07
N GLY A 82 1.26 -1.07 -15.35
CA GLY A 82 0.06 -1.06 -16.15
C GLY A 82 0.06 -0.12 -17.35
N LEU A 83 -0.83 -0.44 -18.27
CA LEU A 83 -1.05 0.26 -19.53
C LEU A 83 -1.32 1.77 -19.37
N PRO A 84 -2.08 2.27 -18.37
CA PRO A 84 -2.29 3.71 -18.23
C PRO A 84 -1.01 4.52 -18.00
N ALA A 85 -0.06 4.00 -17.23
CA ALA A 85 1.24 4.65 -17.01
C ALA A 85 2.08 4.65 -18.29
N GLU A 86 2.05 3.56 -19.05
CA GLU A 86 2.75 3.42 -20.31
C GLU A 86 2.16 4.34 -21.39
N GLN A 87 0.83 4.41 -21.51
CA GLN A 87 0.16 5.30 -22.45
C GLN A 87 0.43 6.78 -22.13
N TYR A 88 0.41 7.14 -20.85
CA TYR A 88 0.77 8.50 -20.43
C TYR A 88 2.22 8.82 -20.80
N ALA A 89 3.13 7.88 -20.62
CA ALA A 89 4.54 8.05 -21.01
C ALA A 89 4.68 8.29 -22.52
N ILE A 90 3.99 7.51 -23.34
CA ILE A 90 4.00 7.68 -24.80
C ILE A 90 3.45 9.05 -25.21
N GLN A 91 2.33 9.47 -24.61
CA GLN A 91 1.66 10.74 -24.97
C GLN A 91 2.45 11.97 -24.53
N THR A 92 3.17 11.89 -23.41
CA THR A 92 3.83 13.06 -22.81
C THR A 92 5.35 13.06 -22.98
N GLY A 93 5.93 11.98 -23.47
CA GLY A 93 7.39 11.80 -23.56
C GLY A 93 8.07 11.62 -22.17
N ASN A 94 7.32 11.43 -21.11
CA ASN A 94 7.87 11.20 -19.77
C ASN A 94 8.13 9.72 -19.52
N HIS A 95 9.14 9.43 -18.69
CA HIS A 95 9.40 8.05 -18.31
C HIS A 95 8.31 7.51 -17.36
N PRO A 96 7.72 6.32 -17.62
CA PRO A 96 6.60 5.81 -16.84
C PRO A 96 6.92 5.66 -15.34
N ALA A 97 8.16 5.33 -14.98
CA ALA A 97 8.56 5.20 -13.58
C ALA A 97 8.48 6.53 -12.82
N GLU A 98 8.84 7.66 -13.44
CA GLU A 98 8.79 8.97 -12.80
C GLU A 98 7.35 9.40 -12.53
N PHE A 99 6.48 9.21 -13.49
CA PHE A 99 5.05 9.46 -13.35
C PHE A 99 4.44 8.61 -12.23
N THR A 100 4.73 7.30 -12.24
CA THR A 100 4.24 6.36 -11.23
C THR A 100 4.72 6.75 -9.83
N GLN A 101 6.00 7.08 -9.67
CA GLN A 101 6.55 7.51 -8.38
C GLN A 101 5.93 8.82 -7.87
N LYS A 102 5.63 9.76 -8.76
CA LYS A 102 4.92 10.99 -8.40
C LYS A 102 3.51 10.68 -7.89
N ASN A 103 2.79 9.80 -8.58
CA ASN A 103 1.45 9.39 -8.18
C ASN A 103 1.47 8.64 -6.84
N ILE A 104 2.39 7.71 -6.64
CA ILE A 104 2.56 7.01 -5.36
C ILE A 104 2.72 8.00 -4.21
N LYS A 105 3.57 9.02 -4.36
CA LYS A 105 3.73 10.06 -3.32
C LYS A 105 2.43 10.82 -3.04
N THR A 106 1.65 11.10 -4.08
CA THR A 106 0.35 11.76 -3.93
C THR A 106 -0.63 10.87 -3.17
N PHE A 107 -0.75 9.60 -3.57
CA PHE A 107 -1.61 8.62 -2.90
C PHE A 107 -1.21 8.43 -1.44
N GLN A 108 0.09 8.25 -1.17
CA GLN A 108 0.58 8.11 0.19
C GLN A 108 0.23 9.31 1.06
N GLY A 109 0.47 10.52 0.57
CA GLY A 109 0.13 11.74 1.32
C GLY A 109 -1.38 11.87 1.61
N GLN A 110 -2.24 11.41 0.69
CA GLN A 110 -3.69 11.37 0.91
C GLN A 110 -4.08 10.31 1.95
N LEU A 111 -3.50 9.12 1.89
CA LEU A 111 -3.74 8.05 2.88
C LEU A 111 -3.24 8.43 4.28
N GLU A 112 -2.07 9.08 4.37
CA GLU A 112 -1.54 9.62 5.63
C GLU A 112 -2.48 10.68 6.22
N ARG A 113 -3.04 11.55 5.37
CA ARG A 113 -3.98 12.59 5.80
C ARG A 113 -5.32 12.03 6.30
N LEU A 114 -5.77 10.89 5.75
CA LEU A 114 -6.93 10.16 6.26
C LEU A 114 -6.67 9.48 7.61
N GLY A 115 -5.40 9.39 8.02
CA GLY A 115 -5.00 8.90 9.32
C GLY A 115 -5.12 7.39 9.49
N PHE A 116 -5.06 6.62 8.42
CA PHE A 116 -5.10 5.16 8.48
C PHE A 116 -3.92 4.56 9.23
N SER A 117 -4.17 3.48 9.96
CA SER A 117 -3.22 2.80 10.82
C SER A 117 -2.37 1.76 10.06
N TYR A 118 -1.82 2.16 8.91
CA TYR A 118 -0.91 1.31 8.16
C TYR A 118 0.47 1.22 8.80
N ASP A 119 1.12 0.07 8.61
CA ASP A 119 2.56 -0.08 8.86
C ASP A 119 3.34 0.43 7.64
N TRP A 120 3.75 1.69 7.70
CA TRP A 120 4.42 2.38 6.59
C TRP A 120 5.82 1.83 6.27
N ASP A 121 6.43 1.06 7.17
CA ASP A 121 7.69 0.35 6.91
C ASP A 121 7.49 -0.87 5.98
N ARG A 122 6.24 -1.26 5.74
CA ARG A 122 5.87 -2.42 4.92
C ARG A 122 5.15 -2.06 3.63
N VAL A 123 5.37 -0.85 3.16
CA VAL A 123 4.87 -0.42 1.85
C VAL A 123 5.61 -1.16 0.75
N ILE A 124 4.86 -1.67 -0.22
CA ILE A 124 5.40 -2.29 -1.42
C ILE A 124 4.95 -1.54 -2.67
N SER A 125 5.74 -1.64 -3.73
CA SER A 125 5.37 -1.25 -5.09
C SER A 125 5.62 -2.43 -6.01
N THR A 126 4.63 -2.85 -6.76
CA THR A 126 4.75 -4.03 -7.64
C THR A 126 5.76 -3.82 -8.76
N SER A 127 6.06 -2.57 -9.11
CA SER A 127 7.08 -2.20 -10.11
C SER A 127 8.50 -2.07 -9.54
N ASP A 128 8.69 -2.28 -8.25
CA ASP A 128 10.03 -2.32 -7.66
C ASP A 128 10.73 -3.64 -8.02
N PRO A 129 12.00 -3.61 -8.47
CA PRO A 129 12.76 -4.81 -8.79
C PRO A 129 12.84 -5.82 -7.65
N SER A 130 12.88 -5.34 -6.41
CA SER A 130 12.89 -6.20 -5.22
C SER A 130 11.59 -7.00 -5.07
N TYR A 131 10.49 -6.49 -5.62
CA TYR A 131 9.19 -7.15 -5.62
C TYR A 131 9.00 -8.02 -6.86
N TYR A 132 9.11 -7.48 -8.09
CA TYR A 132 8.75 -8.22 -9.30
C TYR A 132 9.72 -9.36 -9.63
N LYS A 133 10.90 -9.42 -9.05
CA LYS A 133 11.78 -10.60 -9.15
C LYS A 133 11.07 -11.90 -8.77
N TRP A 134 10.12 -11.82 -7.83
CA TRP A 134 9.35 -12.99 -7.41
C TRP A 134 8.29 -13.39 -8.44
N THR A 135 7.66 -12.42 -9.09
CA THR A 135 6.78 -12.65 -10.24
C THR A 135 7.53 -13.33 -11.38
N GLN A 136 8.74 -12.85 -11.68
CA GLN A 136 9.61 -13.47 -12.67
C GLN A 136 10.03 -14.90 -12.28
N TRP A 137 10.31 -15.12 -10.99
CA TRP A 137 10.63 -16.46 -10.48
C TRP A 137 9.45 -17.42 -10.62
N ILE A 138 8.24 -16.99 -10.31
CA ILE A 138 7.02 -17.80 -10.49
C ILE A 138 6.84 -18.14 -11.98
N PHE A 139 6.97 -17.15 -12.87
CA PHE A 139 6.87 -17.39 -14.30
C PHE A 139 7.89 -18.44 -14.79
N LYS A 140 9.14 -18.34 -14.34
CA LYS A 140 10.16 -19.35 -14.66
C LYS A 140 9.75 -20.75 -14.20
N LYS A 141 9.16 -20.88 -13.02
CA LYS A 141 8.66 -22.16 -12.51
C LYS A 141 7.51 -22.73 -13.35
N LEU A 142 6.61 -21.87 -13.82
CA LEU A 142 5.55 -22.27 -14.73
C LEU A 142 6.10 -22.71 -16.10
N TYR A 143 7.11 -22.01 -16.61
CA TYR A 143 7.79 -22.37 -17.85
C TYR A 143 8.53 -23.71 -17.73
N GLU A 144 9.31 -23.89 -16.68
CA GLU A 144 10.02 -25.17 -16.37
C GLU A 144 9.04 -26.36 -16.25
N ALA A 145 7.84 -26.13 -15.72
CA ALA A 145 6.79 -27.14 -15.61
C ALA A 145 6.01 -27.37 -16.92
N GLY A 146 6.33 -26.66 -18.01
CA GLY A 146 5.62 -26.78 -19.29
C GLY A 146 4.21 -26.16 -19.32
N LEU A 147 3.85 -25.37 -18.29
CA LEU A 147 2.55 -24.70 -18.18
C LEU A 147 2.51 -23.36 -18.93
N ALA A 148 3.66 -22.77 -19.21
CA ALA A 148 3.80 -21.59 -20.04
C ALA A 148 4.60 -21.94 -21.30
N LYS A 149 4.13 -21.49 -22.46
CA LYS A 149 4.78 -21.74 -23.76
C LYS A 149 4.79 -20.46 -24.59
N GLN A 150 5.83 -20.29 -25.38
CA GLN A 150 5.82 -19.30 -26.43
C GLN A 150 4.98 -19.85 -27.60
N ILE A 151 4.07 -19.05 -28.10
CA ILE A 151 3.26 -19.32 -29.29
C ILE A 151 3.50 -18.23 -30.31
N ASP A 152 3.46 -18.56 -31.58
CA ASP A 152 3.60 -17.63 -32.71
C ASP A 152 2.34 -16.80 -32.90
#